data_46f55e5cd543b290bdd13221ae88abd6
#
_entry.id   46f55e5cd543b290bdd13221ae88abd6
#
_cell.length_a   1.000
_cell.length_b   1.000
_cell.length_c   1.000
_cell.angle_alpha   90.00
_cell.angle_beta   90.00
_cell.angle_gamma   90.00
#
_symmetry.space_group_name_H-M   'P 1'
#
loop_
_entity.id
_entity.type
_entity.pdbx_description
1 polymer ?
#
loop_
_entity_poly.entity_id
_entity_poly.type
_entity_poly.pdbx_seq_one_letter_code
_entity_poly.pdbx_strand_id
1 'polypeptide(L)'
;MANVENGALQKAIENAAVNETVVLTSDVSLTGRVTVSNIVTIDLNGYTINGNIDDGYGAIYVGTKGILTIKDSSSGKTGRIINTLGNAVGNYGTVEIYGGTFIGNYALYNFSYNSSVYGTSTVYDGTFKSADVGLPSIANCGDLTINGGFVESVDTTNMLTIAGGNIESLYVGVADYETKKQSTSVNGGHIAALTVADDSINEVVVSGGTFDVAIDSKYLADDAKLTYDENTGTYVAAVSQSLKVIATSSSRIGDLIIKDGQLIFIRDLGRIAFDFKGQRVFYNQIVELETEADRLALENPLSGYYFVIGSAVLYFYKDGWTQITERPKEVLFIGTELPELGQENKIYIDIDDREISVWDEETDTYVAVSNYTEEASKADIEKLFN
;
A
#
# COMPACT_ATOMS: atom_id res chain seq x y z
N MET A 1 -26.32 1.15 14.61
CA MET A 1 -25.19 1.15 15.58
C MET A 1 -25.74 0.75 16.93
N ALA A 2 -25.25 -0.36 17.46
CA ALA A 2 -25.61 -0.78 18.82
C ALA A 2 -24.64 -0.09 19.81
N ASN A 3 -25.19 0.52 20.84
CA ASN A 3 -24.41 1.14 21.91
C ASN A 3 -24.30 0.15 23.07
N VAL A 4 -23.10 -0.02 23.62
CA VAL A 4 -22.82 -1.02 24.63
C VAL A 4 -22.39 -0.37 25.94
N GLU A 5 -23.09 -0.72 27.01
CA GLU A 5 -22.71 -0.44 28.39
C GLU A 5 -22.12 -1.71 29.04
N ASN A 6 -21.51 -1.53 30.23
CA ASN A 6 -20.85 -2.59 30.97
C ASN A 6 -21.70 -3.89 31.09
N GLY A 7 -21.13 -5.02 30.74
CA GLY A 7 -21.74 -6.37 30.84
C GLY A 7 -22.61 -6.83 29.66
N ALA A 8 -22.79 -6.02 28.63
CA ALA A 8 -23.63 -6.33 27.46
C ALA A 8 -22.86 -6.58 26.16
N LEU A 9 -21.51 -6.53 26.17
CA LEU A 9 -20.71 -6.59 24.93
C LEU A 9 -20.96 -7.90 24.14
N GLN A 10 -20.95 -9.05 24.81
CA GLN A 10 -21.19 -10.34 24.14
C GLN A 10 -22.58 -10.34 23.45
N LYS A 11 -23.62 -9.89 24.17
CA LYS A 11 -24.98 -9.84 23.59
C LYS A 11 -25.09 -8.84 22.44
N ALA A 12 -24.40 -7.70 22.54
CA ALA A 12 -24.39 -6.73 21.46
C ALA A 12 -23.74 -7.30 20.20
N ILE A 13 -22.66 -8.05 20.33
CA ILE A 13 -21.98 -8.73 19.24
C ILE A 13 -22.87 -9.84 18.64
N GLU A 14 -23.49 -10.67 19.48
CA GLU A 14 -24.36 -11.75 19.02
C GLU A 14 -25.59 -11.24 18.27
N ASN A 15 -26.13 -10.10 18.68
CA ASN A 15 -27.34 -9.49 18.06
C ASN A 15 -27.00 -8.51 16.93
N ALA A 16 -25.72 -8.22 16.72
CA ALA A 16 -25.32 -7.32 15.65
C ALA A 16 -25.69 -7.87 14.26
N ALA A 17 -26.32 -7.05 13.45
CA ALA A 17 -26.52 -7.37 12.05
C ALA A 17 -25.17 -7.48 11.33
N VAL A 18 -25.13 -8.16 10.20
CA VAL A 18 -23.92 -8.31 9.40
C VAL A 18 -23.35 -6.93 9.08
N ASN A 19 -22.08 -6.73 9.37
CA ASN A 19 -21.34 -5.45 9.24
C ASN A 19 -21.84 -4.33 10.19
N GLU A 20 -22.61 -4.64 11.21
CA GLU A 20 -23.00 -3.63 12.19
C GLU A 20 -21.80 -3.25 13.07
N THR A 21 -21.75 -1.97 13.46
CA THR A 21 -20.75 -1.46 14.40
C THR A 21 -21.32 -1.42 15.81
N VAL A 22 -20.68 -2.16 16.70
CA VAL A 22 -20.90 -2.10 18.14
C VAL A 22 -20.00 -1.00 18.70
N VAL A 23 -20.59 0.11 19.12
CA VAL A 23 -19.86 1.27 19.63
C VAL A 23 -19.86 1.27 21.15
N LEU A 24 -18.68 1.33 21.78
CA LEU A 24 -18.59 1.47 23.23
C LEU A 24 -19.06 2.87 23.67
N THR A 25 -19.79 2.92 24.76
CA THR A 25 -20.28 4.16 25.39
C THR A 25 -19.74 4.33 26.80
N SER A 26 -19.06 3.33 27.33
CA SER A 26 -18.36 3.32 28.62
C SER A 26 -17.29 2.23 28.61
N ASP A 27 -16.41 2.24 29.60
CA ASP A 27 -15.51 1.14 29.84
C ASP A 27 -16.30 -0.16 30.15
N VAL A 28 -15.80 -1.27 29.64
CA VAL A 28 -16.39 -2.60 29.79
C VAL A 28 -15.45 -3.49 30.58
N SER A 29 -15.93 -4.05 31.70
CA SER A 29 -15.20 -5.09 32.45
C SER A 29 -15.80 -6.45 32.12
N LEU A 30 -14.96 -7.34 31.57
CA LEU A 30 -15.41 -8.67 31.19
C LEU A 30 -15.40 -9.63 32.39
N THR A 31 -16.46 -10.42 32.50
CA THR A 31 -16.54 -11.53 33.45
C THR A 31 -16.28 -12.90 32.81
N GLY A 32 -16.12 -12.92 31.51
CA GLY A 32 -15.78 -14.08 30.70
C GLY A 32 -15.38 -13.59 29.29
N ARG A 33 -14.76 -14.46 28.53
CA ARG A 33 -14.33 -14.20 27.16
C ARG A 33 -15.49 -13.76 26.27
N VAL A 34 -15.24 -12.74 25.45
CA VAL A 34 -16.13 -12.35 24.34
C VAL A 34 -15.78 -13.20 23.12
N THR A 35 -16.77 -13.86 22.56
CA THR A 35 -16.60 -14.70 21.37
C THR A 35 -17.26 -14.06 20.15
N VAL A 36 -16.49 -13.92 19.07
CA VAL A 36 -16.97 -13.43 17.78
C VAL A 36 -17.06 -14.59 16.81
N SER A 37 -18.28 -14.88 16.35
CA SER A 37 -18.59 -15.95 15.38
C SER A 37 -19.34 -15.45 14.16
N ASN A 38 -19.56 -14.15 14.06
CA ASN A 38 -20.25 -13.43 12.98
C ASN A 38 -19.35 -12.33 12.41
N ILE A 39 -19.90 -11.51 11.54
CA ILE A 39 -19.20 -10.36 10.94
C ILE A 39 -19.61 -9.10 11.70
N VAL A 40 -18.69 -8.49 12.44
CA VAL A 40 -18.99 -7.36 13.31
C VAL A 40 -17.81 -6.40 13.38
N THR A 41 -18.11 -5.12 13.57
CA THR A 41 -17.13 -4.08 13.93
C THR A 41 -17.29 -3.70 15.40
N ILE A 42 -16.19 -3.62 16.13
CA ILE A 42 -16.13 -3.01 17.47
C ILE A 42 -15.45 -1.66 17.32
N ASP A 43 -16.15 -0.61 17.73
CA ASP A 43 -15.58 0.73 17.85
C ASP A 43 -15.33 1.02 19.34
N LEU A 44 -14.06 1.10 19.69
CA LEU A 44 -13.64 1.38 21.07
C LEU A 44 -14.07 2.79 21.52
N ASN A 45 -14.18 3.74 20.57
CA ASN A 45 -14.68 5.10 20.83
C ASN A 45 -14.04 5.76 22.08
N GLY A 46 -12.75 5.47 22.30
CA GLY A 46 -11.97 6.00 23.42
C GLY A 46 -12.08 5.23 24.75
N TYR A 47 -12.96 4.22 24.82
CA TYR A 47 -13.18 3.43 26.02
C TYR A 47 -12.32 2.17 26.08
N THR A 48 -12.26 1.57 27.27
CA THR A 48 -11.44 0.38 27.54
C THR A 48 -12.29 -0.86 27.71
N ILE A 49 -11.91 -1.94 27.02
CA ILE A 49 -12.34 -3.29 27.35
C ILE A 49 -11.32 -3.88 28.31
N ASN A 50 -11.69 -4.07 29.57
CA ASN A 50 -10.87 -4.70 30.58
C ASN A 50 -11.21 -6.21 30.63
N GLY A 51 -10.29 -7.03 30.16
CA GLY A 51 -10.30 -8.46 30.39
C GLY A 51 -9.80 -8.78 31.81
N ASN A 52 -10.04 -9.96 32.23
CA ASN A 52 -9.43 -10.61 33.40
C ASN A 52 -9.53 -12.13 33.13
N ILE A 53 -9.13 -12.51 31.93
CA ILE A 53 -9.42 -13.80 31.31
C ILE A 53 -8.11 -14.56 31.13
N ASP A 54 -8.00 -15.69 31.82
CA ASP A 54 -6.88 -16.63 31.74
C ASP A 54 -7.41 -17.99 31.23
N ASP A 55 -7.73 -18.06 29.95
CA ASP A 55 -8.27 -19.26 29.32
C ASP A 55 -7.50 -19.72 28.09
N GLY A 56 -6.36 -19.07 27.81
CA GLY A 56 -5.51 -19.36 26.68
C GLY A 56 -6.00 -18.77 25.34
N TYR A 57 -7.25 -18.28 25.26
CA TYR A 57 -7.81 -17.74 24.02
C TYR A 57 -7.84 -16.21 23.98
N GLY A 58 -8.14 -15.57 25.10
CA GLY A 58 -8.07 -14.13 25.24
C GLY A 58 -9.38 -13.45 25.62
N ALA A 59 -9.30 -12.15 25.93
CA ALA A 59 -10.46 -11.34 26.27
C ALA A 59 -11.48 -11.28 25.14
N ILE A 60 -10.98 -11.08 23.90
CA ILE A 60 -11.77 -11.23 22.68
C ILE A 60 -11.21 -12.39 21.87
N TYR A 61 -12.06 -13.35 21.58
CA TYR A 61 -11.75 -14.53 20.79
C TYR A 61 -12.54 -14.54 19.49
N VAL A 62 -11.83 -14.60 18.37
CA VAL A 62 -12.45 -14.67 17.04
C VAL A 62 -12.37 -16.11 16.56
N GLY A 63 -13.53 -16.76 16.50
CA GLY A 63 -13.66 -18.14 16.01
C GLY A 63 -13.47 -18.24 14.50
N THR A 64 -13.31 -19.45 13.98
CA THR A 64 -12.97 -19.72 12.57
C THR A 64 -13.95 -19.14 11.53
N LYS A 65 -15.15 -18.77 11.93
CA LYS A 65 -16.16 -18.11 11.08
C LYS A 65 -16.32 -16.62 11.40
N GLY A 66 -15.67 -16.16 12.45
CA GLY A 66 -15.72 -14.77 12.89
C GLY A 66 -14.91 -13.85 11.98
N ILE A 67 -15.46 -12.70 11.68
CA ILE A 67 -14.76 -11.59 11.03
C ILE A 67 -14.95 -10.38 11.92
N LEU A 68 -13.87 -9.92 12.52
CA LEU A 68 -13.86 -8.80 13.46
C LEU A 68 -13.06 -7.64 12.91
N THR A 69 -13.69 -6.49 12.81
CA THR A 69 -13.00 -5.22 12.64
C THR A 69 -12.92 -4.49 13.98
N ILE A 70 -11.75 -4.03 14.38
CA ILE A 70 -11.56 -3.20 15.57
C ILE A 70 -11.09 -1.81 15.12
N LYS A 71 -11.73 -0.78 15.62
CA LYS A 71 -11.32 0.61 15.40
C LYS A 71 -11.50 1.44 16.67
N ASP A 72 -10.85 2.58 16.71
CA ASP A 72 -11.08 3.62 17.71
C ASP A 72 -11.43 4.93 17.00
N SER A 73 -12.69 5.30 17.00
CA SER A 73 -13.18 6.53 16.35
C SER A 73 -12.98 7.78 17.19
N SER A 74 -12.56 7.66 18.46
CA SER A 74 -12.33 8.80 19.33
C SER A 74 -11.26 9.73 18.81
N SER A 75 -11.40 11.02 19.05
CA SER A 75 -10.41 12.02 18.64
C SER A 75 -9.06 11.86 19.35
N GLY A 76 -9.07 11.35 20.59
CA GLY A 76 -7.89 11.11 21.41
C GLY A 76 -7.19 9.79 21.13
N LYS A 77 -7.81 8.89 20.34
CA LYS A 77 -7.31 7.52 20.08
C LYS A 77 -6.93 6.78 21.37
N THR A 78 -7.77 6.91 22.41
CA THR A 78 -7.52 6.37 23.76
C THR A 78 -8.15 5.01 24.01
N GLY A 79 -8.88 4.48 23.03
CA GLY A 79 -9.55 3.18 23.11
C GLY A 79 -8.56 2.04 23.35
N ARG A 80 -8.92 1.08 24.22
CA ARG A 80 -8.01 0.02 24.64
C ARG A 80 -8.70 -1.33 24.78
N ILE A 81 -7.93 -2.39 24.58
CA ILE A 81 -8.27 -3.75 25.02
C ILE A 81 -7.13 -4.24 25.90
N ILE A 82 -7.41 -4.47 27.17
CA ILE A 82 -6.41 -4.85 28.16
C ILE A 82 -6.78 -6.19 28.78
N ASN A 83 -5.87 -7.16 28.74
CA ASN A 83 -6.02 -8.45 29.40
C ASN A 83 -4.66 -8.96 29.93
N THR A 84 -4.25 -8.49 31.08
CA THR A 84 -2.92 -8.81 31.63
C THR A 84 -2.79 -10.25 32.17
N LEU A 85 -3.86 -11.02 32.23
CA LEU A 85 -3.82 -12.45 32.62
C LEU A 85 -3.75 -13.39 31.41
N GLY A 86 -3.98 -12.87 30.22
CA GLY A 86 -3.97 -13.68 29.00
C GLY A 86 -3.90 -12.79 27.76
N ASN A 87 -4.34 -13.28 26.62
CA ASN A 87 -4.29 -12.52 25.37
C ASN A 87 -5.36 -11.41 25.34
N ALA A 88 -5.04 -10.25 24.78
CA ALA A 88 -6.07 -9.23 24.55
C ALA A 88 -7.01 -9.69 23.42
N VAL A 89 -6.44 -10.11 22.28
CA VAL A 89 -7.19 -10.66 21.13
C VAL A 89 -6.58 -12.00 20.73
N GLY A 90 -7.41 -13.04 20.65
CA GLY A 90 -7.04 -14.34 20.10
C GLY A 90 -7.83 -14.63 18.82
N ASN A 91 -7.15 -14.99 17.74
CA ASN A 91 -7.75 -15.09 16.42
C ASN A 91 -7.54 -16.44 15.74
N TYR A 92 -8.65 -17.11 15.41
CA TYR A 92 -8.71 -18.23 14.46
C TYR A 92 -9.52 -17.90 13.21
N GLY A 93 -10.15 -16.72 13.15
CA GLY A 93 -10.94 -16.22 12.03
C GLY A 93 -10.20 -15.14 11.26
N THR A 94 -10.88 -14.03 11.02
CA THR A 94 -10.30 -12.85 10.37
C THR A 94 -10.41 -11.64 11.29
N VAL A 95 -9.30 -10.92 11.46
CA VAL A 95 -9.24 -9.69 12.27
C VAL A 95 -8.61 -8.57 11.46
N GLU A 96 -9.27 -7.43 11.45
CA GLU A 96 -8.75 -6.18 10.91
C GLU A 96 -8.69 -5.11 12.00
N ILE A 97 -7.54 -4.48 12.19
CA ILE A 97 -7.32 -3.49 13.26
C ILE A 97 -6.94 -2.14 12.65
N TYR A 98 -7.79 -1.15 12.89
CA TYR A 98 -7.64 0.22 12.39
C TYR A 98 -7.27 1.23 13.50
N GLY A 99 -6.97 0.77 14.70
CA GLY A 99 -6.54 1.61 15.82
C GLY A 99 -6.91 1.03 17.17
N GLY A 100 -6.46 1.69 18.21
CA GLY A 100 -6.60 1.30 19.61
C GLY A 100 -5.29 0.80 20.20
N THR A 101 -5.28 0.62 21.52
CA THR A 101 -4.12 0.06 22.27
C THR A 101 -4.49 -1.31 22.80
N PHE A 102 -3.67 -2.29 22.50
CA PHE A 102 -3.83 -3.68 22.89
C PHE A 102 -2.74 -4.07 23.85
N ILE A 103 -3.12 -4.56 25.03
CA ILE A 103 -2.19 -5.00 26.08
C ILE A 103 -2.64 -6.36 26.61
N GLY A 104 -1.78 -7.34 26.55
CA GLY A 104 -2.04 -8.69 27.03
C GLY A 104 -0.74 -9.47 27.14
N ASN A 105 -0.76 -10.71 27.64
CA ASN A 105 0.40 -11.60 27.52
C ASN A 105 0.83 -11.65 26.05
N TYR A 106 -0.16 -11.79 25.16
CA TYR A 106 -0.06 -11.36 23.77
C TYR A 106 -1.15 -10.32 23.50
N ALA A 107 -0.79 -9.16 22.97
CA ALA A 107 -1.77 -8.16 22.52
C ALA A 107 -2.62 -8.72 21.38
N LEU A 108 -1.99 -9.51 20.49
CA LEU A 108 -2.65 -10.29 19.43
C LEU A 108 -1.99 -11.67 19.35
N TYR A 109 -2.79 -12.71 19.52
CA TYR A 109 -2.36 -14.08 19.22
C TYR A 109 -3.10 -14.59 17.99
N ASN A 110 -2.39 -14.71 16.88
CA ASN A 110 -2.91 -15.22 15.63
C ASN A 110 -2.66 -16.73 15.59
N PHE A 111 -3.66 -17.50 15.98
CA PHE A 111 -3.55 -18.94 16.19
C PHE A 111 -3.43 -19.73 14.88
N SER A 112 -2.84 -20.92 14.98
CA SER A 112 -2.97 -21.98 13.99
C SER A 112 -3.36 -23.28 14.69
N TYR A 113 -4.32 -23.99 14.11
CA TYR A 113 -4.67 -25.35 14.56
C TYR A 113 -3.98 -26.41 13.69
N ASN A 114 -3.86 -26.10 12.37
CA ASN A 114 -3.18 -26.93 11.38
C ASN A 114 -2.96 -26.08 10.10
N SER A 115 -2.38 -26.68 9.07
CA SER A 115 -2.12 -26.00 7.79
C SER A 115 -3.35 -25.46 7.04
N SER A 116 -4.57 -25.78 7.49
CA SER A 116 -5.83 -25.39 6.84
C SER A 116 -6.72 -24.51 7.70
N VAL A 117 -6.48 -24.47 9.03
CA VAL A 117 -7.26 -23.69 9.99
C VAL A 117 -6.32 -22.83 10.80
N TYR A 118 -6.27 -21.56 10.45
CA TYR A 118 -5.44 -20.55 11.10
C TYR A 118 -6.10 -19.18 11.01
N GLY A 119 -5.71 -18.29 11.89
CA GLY A 119 -6.17 -16.91 11.91
C GLY A 119 -5.51 -16.08 10.82
N THR A 120 -6.27 -15.17 10.25
CA THR A 120 -5.76 -14.12 9.35
C THR A 120 -5.95 -12.77 10.02
N SER A 121 -4.88 -12.01 10.17
CA SER A 121 -4.92 -10.69 10.80
C SER A 121 -4.28 -9.62 9.95
N THR A 122 -4.92 -8.46 9.87
CA THR A 122 -4.37 -7.26 9.21
C THR A 122 -4.38 -6.09 10.18
N VAL A 123 -3.21 -5.53 10.42
CA VAL A 123 -3.01 -4.35 11.27
C VAL A 123 -2.75 -3.15 10.36
N TYR A 124 -3.67 -2.19 10.37
CA TYR A 124 -3.52 -0.92 9.66
C TYR A 124 -2.97 0.18 10.57
N ASP A 125 -3.33 0.14 11.85
CA ASP A 125 -2.87 1.07 12.89
C ASP A 125 -3.15 0.48 14.28
N GLY A 126 -2.54 1.05 15.32
CA GLY A 126 -2.73 0.67 16.71
C GLY A 126 -1.41 0.51 17.45
N THR A 127 -1.52 0.25 18.74
CA THR A 127 -0.37 0.03 19.62
C THR A 127 -0.48 -1.33 20.28
N PHE A 128 0.52 -2.18 20.11
CA PHE A 128 0.56 -3.55 20.62
C PHE A 128 1.69 -3.71 21.61
N LYS A 129 1.34 -4.07 22.85
CA LYS A 129 2.31 -4.25 23.95
C LYS A 129 2.08 -5.56 24.67
N SER A 130 3.17 -6.21 25.07
CA SER A 130 3.08 -7.33 25.99
C SER A 130 2.93 -6.86 27.42
N ALA A 131 2.08 -7.52 28.19
CA ALA A 131 2.00 -7.38 29.63
C ALA A 131 3.07 -8.20 30.35
N ASP A 132 3.65 -9.18 29.66
CA ASP A 132 4.73 -10.06 30.16
C ASP A 132 6.01 -9.79 29.34
N VAL A 133 7.06 -9.33 29.98
CA VAL A 133 8.35 -9.01 29.36
C VAL A 133 9.05 -10.21 28.69
N GLY A 134 8.58 -11.43 28.97
CA GLY A 134 9.11 -12.66 28.38
C GLY A 134 8.37 -13.11 27.12
N LEU A 135 7.27 -12.45 26.77
CA LEU A 135 6.43 -12.83 25.64
C LEU A 135 6.38 -11.72 24.56
N PRO A 136 6.24 -12.07 23.28
CA PRO A 136 6.06 -11.07 22.24
C PRO A 136 4.68 -10.40 22.35
N SER A 137 4.58 -9.14 21.92
CA SER A 137 3.28 -8.47 21.90
C SER A 137 2.36 -9.05 20.83
N ILE A 138 2.92 -9.54 19.71
CA ILE A 138 2.17 -10.30 18.70
C ILE A 138 2.82 -11.66 18.49
N ALA A 139 2.05 -12.73 18.71
CA ALA A 139 2.42 -14.08 18.32
C ALA A 139 1.67 -14.49 17.04
N ASN A 140 2.40 -14.75 15.97
CA ASN A 140 1.82 -15.10 14.69
C ASN A 140 2.13 -16.56 14.30
N CYS A 141 1.13 -17.42 14.44
CA CYS A 141 1.13 -18.77 13.92
C CYS A 141 0.22 -18.92 12.69
N GLY A 142 -0.43 -17.85 12.23
CA GLY A 142 -1.32 -17.77 11.08
C GLY A 142 -0.78 -16.83 10.00
N ASP A 143 -1.68 -16.15 9.30
CA ASP A 143 -1.33 -15.15 8.30
C ASP A 143 -1.47 -13.75 8.91
N LEU A 144 -0.38 -12.98 8.93
CA LEU A 144 -0.35 -11.62 9.49
C LEU A 144 0.17 -10.62 8.46
N THR A 145 -0.54 -9.51 8.33
CA THR A 145 -0.09 -8.35 7.57
C THR A 145 -0.05 -7.12 8.48
N ILE A 146 1.07 -6.41 8.50
CA ILE A 146 1.25 -5.16 9.24
C ILE A 146 1.49 -4.04 8.25
N ASN A 147 0.51 -3.13 8.14
CA ASN A 147 0.58 -1.95 7.27
C ASN A 147 0.92 -0.67 8.05
N GLY A 148 0.81 -0.68 9.38
CA GLY A 148 1.02 0.49 10.21
C GLY A 148 0.97 0.19 11.70
N GLY A 149 1.00 1.25 12.52
CA GLY A 149 0.95 1.17 13.97
C GLY A 149 2.32 0.97 14.64
N PHE A 150 2.28 0.80 15.96
CA PHE A 150 3.44 0.51 16.81
C PHE A 150 3.31 -0.88 17.40
N VAL A 151 4.32 -1.71 17.21
CA VAL A 151 4.37 -3.08 17.72
C VAL A 151 5.67 -3.26 18.50
N GLU A 152 5.55 -3.54 19.79
CA GLU A 152 6.71 -3.75 20.66
C GLU A 152 7.52 -4.97 20.23
N SER A 153 6.85 -6.09 19.89
CA SER A 153 7.54 -7.27 19.40
C SER A 153 6.61 -8.19 18.62
N VAL A 154 7.15 -8.80 17.56
CA VAL A 154 6.49 -9.84 16.78
C VAL A 154 7.32 -11.11 16.85
N ASP A 155 6.68 -12.23 17.19
CA ASP A 155 7.21 -13.57 16.97
C ASP A 155 6.36 -14.25 15.90
N THR A 156 6.97 -14.66 14.81
CA THR A 156 6.26 -15.30 13.71
C THR A 156 6.86 -16.66 13.37
N THR A 157 5.98 -17.62 13.22
CA THR A 157 6.32 -18.97 12.75
C THR A 157 5.58 -19.33 11.46
N ASN A 158 4.82 -18.39 10.87
CA ASN A 158 4.07 -18.59 9.65
C ASN A 158 4.15 -17.36 8.73
N MET A 159 3.15 -17.13 7.90
CA MET A 159 3.14 -16.05 6.92
C MET A 159 3.12 -14.68 7.58
N LEU A 160 4.09 -13.83 7.25
CA LEU A 160 4.13 -12.45 7.70
C LEU A 160 4.44 -11.51 6.54
N THR A 161 3.67 -10.46 6.42
CA THR A 161 3.96 -9.34 5.52
C THR A 161 4.03 -8.04 6.32
N ILE A 162 5.14 -7.32 6.22
CA ILE A 162 5.30 -5.99 6.81
C ILE A 162 5.42 -4.99 5.65
N ALA A 163 4.42 -4.13 5.52
CA ALA A 163 4.39 -3.06 4.52
C ALA A 163 4.59 -1.67 5.16
N GLY A 164 4.45 -1.57 6.49
CA GLY A 164 4.60 -0.32 7.23
C GLY A 164 4.62 -0.55 8.74
N GLY A 165 4.55 0.54 9.50
CA GLY A 165 4.56 0.52 10.97
C GLY A 165 5.95 0.63 11.59
N ASN A 166 5.97 0.66 12.91
CA ASN A 166 7.18 0.70 13.74
C ASN A 166 7.19 -0.53 14.64
N ILE A 167 8.17 -1.42 14.45
CA ILE A 167 8.33 -2.68 15.16
C ILE A 167 9.67 -2.66 15.88
N GLU A 168 9.65 -2.74 17.20
CA GLU A 168 10.91 -2.71 17.98
C GLU A 168 11.68 -4.02 17.88
N SER A 169 10.99 -5.18 17.83
CA SER A 169 11.64 -6.47 17.65
C SER A 169 10.83 -7.41 16.77
N LEU A 170 11.47 -7.98 15.77
CA LEU A 170 10.92 -9.05 14.93
C LEU A 170 11.76 -10.31 15.09
N TYR A 171 11.15 -11.38 15.58
CA TYR A 171 11.71 -12.71 15.62
C TYR A 171 10.99 -13.62 14.63
N VAL A 172 11.76 -14.24 13.74
CA VAL A 172 11.27 -15.25 12.80
C VAL A 172 11.70 -16.62 13.30
N GLY A 173 10.76 -17.31 13.90
CA GLY A 173 10.99 -18.58 14.61
C GLY A 173 10.86 -19.80 13.68
N VAL A 174 10.88 -20.96 14.33
CA VAL A 174 10.72 -22.27 13.70
C VAL A 174 9.26 -22.66 13.77
N ALA A 175 8.69 -23.12 12.68
CA ALA A 175 7.33 -23.64 12.67
C ALA A 175 7.29 -25.06 13.24
N ASP A 176 6.34 -25.30 14.12
CA ASP A 176 6.09 -26.62 14.68
C ASP A 176 5.47 -27.62 13.68
N TYR A 177 5.07 -27.18 12.46
CA TYR A 177 4.34 -28.00 11.49
C TYR A 177 4.99 -27.96 10.09
N GLU A 178 5.48 -29.11 9.65
CA GLU A 178 6.32 -29.32 8.45
C GLU A 178 5.64 -29.11 7.09
N THR A 179 4.49 -28.50 6.93
CA THR A 179 3.71 -28.71 5.71
C THR A 179 3.44 -27.50 4.82
N LYS A 180 3.82 -26.29 5.19
CA LYS A 180 3.68 -25.10 4.33
C LYS A 180 5.01 -24.34 4.22
N LYS A 181 5.34 -23.95 3.00
CA LYS A 181 6.40 -22.97 2.75
C LYS A 181 5.98 -21.67 3.43
N GLN A 182 6.71 -21.29 4.45
CA GLN A 182 6.45 -20.10 5.23
C GLN A 182 7.29 -18.96 4.66
N SER A 183 6.77 -17.75 4.71
CA SER A 183 7.52 -16.60 4.27
C SER A 183 7.26 -15.37 5.13
N THR A 184 8.33 -14.65 5.41
CA THR A 184 8.31 -13.32 5.99
C THR A 184 8.78 -12.33 4.95
N SER A 185 7.89 -11.44 4.53
CA SER A 185 8.18 -10.39 3.56
C SER A 185 8.19 -9.03 4.24
N VAL A 186 9.30 -8.31 4.15
CA VAL A 186 9.44 -6.94 4.65
C VAL A 186 9.57 -6.02 3.45
N ASN A 187 8.52 -5.25 3.18
CA ASN A 187 8.43 -4.34 2.04
C ASN A 187 8.49 -2.86 2.46
N GLY A 188 8.46 -2.58 3.76
CA GLY A 188 8.47 -1.22 4.31
C GLY A 188 8.44 -1.23 5.83
N GLY A 189 8.17 -0.06 6.42
CA GLY A 189 8.14 0.13 7.87
C GLY A 189 9.53 0.32 8.49
N HIS A 190 9.54 0.43 9.81
CA HIS A 190 10.76 0.49 10.62
C HIS A 190 10.83 -0.73 11.53
N ILE A 191 11.94 -1.44 11.52
CA ILE A 191 12.20 -2.60 12.36
C ILE A 191 13.52 -2.37 13.11
N ALA A 192 13.44 -2.13 14.42
CA ALA A 192 14.65 -1.84 15.17
C ALA A 192 15.59 -3.06 15.23
N ALA A 193 15.03 -4.26 15.45
CA ALA A 193 15.82 -5.49 15.46
C ALA A 193 15.12 -6.64 14.72
N LEU A 194 15.83 -7.29 13.79
CA LEU A 194 15.40 -8.51 13.11
C LEU A 194 16.28 -9.69 13.56
N THR A 195 15.66 -10.73 14.06
CA THR A 195 16.32 -12.00 14.40
C THR A 195 15.61 -13.14 13.68
N VAL A 196 16.37 -14.00 13.04
CA VAL A 196 15.86 -15.21 12.38
C VAL A 196 16.52 -16.41 13.03
N ALA A 197 15.71 -17.38 13.46
CA ALA A 197 16.23 -18.62 14.06
C ALA A 197 17.08 -19.40 13.03
N ASP A 198 18.18 -20.00 13.49
CA ASP A 198 19.11 -20.70 12.62
C ASP A 198 18.50 -21.91 11.88
N ASP A 199 17.52 -22.54 12.50
CA ASP A 199 16.77 -23.69 11.98
C ASP A 199 15.40 -23.31 11.36
N SER A 200 15.15 -21.99 11.21
CA SER A 200 13.92 -21.52 10.55
C SER A 200 13.90 -21.93 9.09
N ILE A 201 12.82 -22.59 8.69
CA ILE A 201 12.52 -22.89 7.27
C ILE A 201 11.77 -21.75 6.59
N ASN A 202 11.51 -20.66 7.33
CA ASN A 202 10.80 -19.48 6.85
C ASN A 202 11.70 -18.72 5.85
N GLU A 203 11.20 -18.50 4.64
CA GLU A 203 11.88 -17.68 3.65
C GLU A 203 11.72 -16.21 4.03
N VAL A 204 12.80 -15.56 4.46
CA VAL A 204 12.80 -14.13 4.80
C VAL A 204 13.27 -13.34 3.59
N VAL A 205 12.44 -12.40 3.12
CA VAL A 205 12.74 -11.52 2.00
C VAL A 205 12.49 -10.06 2.39
N VAL A 206 13.53 -9.26 2.34
CA VAL A 206 13.49 -7.82 2.64
C VAL A 206 13.69 -7.04 1.36
N SER A 207 12.65 -6.36 0.90
CA SER A 207 12.67 -5.49 -0.27
C SER A 207 12.62 -4.00 0.07
N GLY A 208 12.28 -3.68 1.32
CA GLY A 208 12.15 -2.29 1.78
C GLY A 208 12.17 -2.17 3.30
N GLY A 209 12.12 -0.94 3.79
CA GLY A 209 12.06 -0.62 5.21
C GLY A 209 13.36 -0.07 5.77
N THR A 210 13.32 0.36 7.02
CA THR A 210 14.46 0.90 7.78
C THR A 210 14.75 0.04 9.00
N PHE A 211 16.02 -0.03 9.41
CA PHE A 211 16.50 -0.89 10.48
C PHE A 211 17.51 -0.14 11.33
N ASP A 212 17.46 -0.30 12.66
CA ASP A 212 18.47 0.29 13.55
C ASP A 212 19.80 -0.48 13.49
N VAL A 213 19.74 -1.75 13.13
CA VAL A 213 20.91 -2.64 13.03
C VAL A 213 20.99 -3.21 11.62
N ALA A 214 22.20 -3.32 11.08
CA ALA A 214 22.42 -3.95 9.78
C ALA A 214 21.85 -5.39 9.77
N ILE A 215 21.05 -5.69 8.77
CA ILE A 215 20.54 -7.05 8.52
C ILE A 215 21.50 -7.83 7.62
N ASP A 216 21.48 -9.15 7.74
CA ASP A 216 22.29 -10.02 6.89
C ASP A 216 21.81 -9.91 5.43
N SER A 217 22.75 -9.75 4.51
CA SER A 217 22.49 -9.62 3.08
C SER A 217 21.75 -10.79 2.47
N LYS A 218 21.82 -11.98 3.08
CA LYS A 218 21.07 -13.16 2.64
C LYS A 218 19.54 -13.00 2.71
N TYR A 219 19.06 -12.03 3.52
CA TYR A 219 17.65 -11.72 3.64
C TYR A 219 17.17 -10.65 2.65
N LEU A 220 18.09 -9.95 1.96
CA LEU A 220 17.71 -8.96 0.97
C LEU A 220 17.15 -9.64 -0.28
N ALA A 221 16.11 -9.03 -0.86
CA ALA A 221 15.66 -9.39 -2.21
C ALA A 221 16.80 -9.21 -3.22
N ASP A 222 16.79 -9.96 -4.31
CA ASP A 222 17.88 -10.00 -5.31
C ASP A 222 18.28 -8.61 -5.86
N ASP A 223 17.33 -7.69 -5.90
CA ASP A 223 17.51 -6.32 -6.41
C ASP A 223 17.50 -5.26 -5.29
N ALA A 224 17.39 -5.68 -4.04
CA ALA A 224 17.45 -4.77 -2.89
C ALA A 224 18.90 -4.52 -2.45
N LYS A 225 19.15 -3.33 -1.92
CA LYS A 225 20.39 -2.94 -1.29
C LYS A 225 20.14 -2.38 0.08
N LEU A 226 21.05 -2.67 1.00
CA LEU A 226 21.09 -2.09 2.32
C LEU A 226 22.11 -0.93 2.31
N THR A 227 21.66 0.27 2.65
CA THR A 227 22.51 1.46 2.75
C THR A 227 22.35 2.08 4.13
N TYR A 228 23.43 2.61 4.69
CA TYR A 228 23.37 3.36 5.95
C TYR A 228 23.07 4.83 5.65
N ASP A 229 22.06 5.37 6.30
CA ASP A 229 21.70 6.80 6.24
C ASP A 229 22.25 7.52 7.48
N GLU A 230 23.27 8.32 7.29
CA GLU A 230 23.93 9.08 8.38
C GLU A 230 23.01 10.12 9.02
N ASN A 231 21.98 10.62 8.30
CA ASN A 231 21.07 11.63 8.84
C ASN A 231 20.08 11.03 9.86
N THR A 232 19.63 9.80 9.61
CA THR A 232 18.69 9.11 10.48
C THR A 232 19.36 8.15 11.44
N GLY A 233 20.59 7.74 11.16
CA GLY A 233 21.32 6.74 11.92
C GLY A 233 20.80 5.31 11.70
N THR A 234 20.08 5.07 10.60
CA THR A 234 19.43 3.78 10.31
C THR A 234 19.94 3.17 9.02
N TYR A 235 19.77 1.87 8.87
CA TYR A 235 19.98 1.16 7.63
C TYR A 235 18.69 1.15 6.82
N VAL A 236 18.77 1.49 5.55
CA VAL A 236 17.64 1.52 4.61
C VAL A 236 17.79 0.39 3.61
N ALA A 237 16.83 -0.54 3.63
CA ALA A 237 16.68 -1.52 2.57
C ALA A 237 15.76 -0.93 1.50
N ALA A 238 16.23 -0.92 0.27
CA ALA A 238 15.43 -0.48 -0.86
C ALA A 238 15.80 -1.30 -2.09
N VAL A 239 14.78 -1.73 -2.84
CA VAL A 239 14.98 -2.24 -4.19
C VAL A 239 15.61 -1.12 -4.99
N SER A 240 16.75 -1.40 -5.59
CA SER A 240 17.28 -0.46 -6.58
C SER A 240 16.25 -0.41 -7.70
N GLN A 241 15.50 0.67 -7.76
CA GLN A 241 14.66 0.97 -8.92
C GLN A 241 15.57 1.32 -10.11
N SER A 242 16.47 0.42 -10.45
CA SER A 242 17.02 0.42 -11.78
C SER A 242 15.90 -0.09 -12.67
N LEU A 243 15.21 0.82 -13.33
CA LEU A 243 14.30 0.47 -14.40
C LEU A 243 15.03 -0.55 -15.28
N LYS A 244 14.65 -1.82 -15.18
CA LYS A 244 15.33 -2.87 -15.92
C LYS A 244 14.94 -2.72 -17.38
N VAL A 245 15.79 -2.03 -18.13
CA VAL A 245 15.57 -1.81 -19.56
C VAL A 245 16.12 -3.02 -20.30
N ILE A 246 15.26 -3.77 -20.94
CA ILE A 246 15.62 -4.86 -21.83
C ILE A 246 15.39 -4.39 -23.27
N ALA A 247 16.37 -4.63 -24.14
CA ALA A 247 16.20 -4.41 -25.56
C ALA A 247 16.07 -5.75 -26.28
N THR A 248 14.97 -5.93 -27.01
CA THR A 248 14.66 -7.17 -27.77
C THR A 248 14.14 -6.85 -29.17
N SER A 249 13.82 -7.89 -29.94
CA SER A 249 13.10 -7.77 -31.21
C SER A 249 11.66 -8.27 -31.05
N SER A 250 10.80 -7.90 -31.99
CA SER A 250 9.40 -8.34 -32.04
C SER A 250 9.26 -9.87 -32.08
N SER A 251 10.21 -10.56 -32.71
CA SER A 251 10.23 -12.03 -32.81
C SER A 251 10.60 -12.72 -31.48
N ARG A 252 11.25 -12.02 -30.55
CA ARG A 252 11.74 -12.59 -29.27
C ARG A 252 11.00 -12.10 -28.04
N ILE A 253 10.11 -11.16 -28.18
CA ILE A 253 9.43 -10.59 -27.01
C ILE A 253 8.52 -11.60 -26.30
N GLY A 254 8.01 -12.59 -27.03
CA GLY A 254 7.21 -13.69 -26.48
C GLY A 254 8.01 -14.66 -25.61
N ASP A 255 9.32 -14.73 -25.81
CA ASP A 255 10.22 -15.63 -25.05
C ASP A 255 10.66 -15.01 -23.72
N LEU A 256 10.42 -13.71 -23.53
CA LEU A 256 10.81 -13.02 -22.30
C LEU A 256 9.80 -13.29 -21.18
N ILE A 257 10.32 -13.74 -20.05
CA ILE A 257 9.53 -13.90 -18.82
C ILE A 257 8.96 -12.53 -18.40
N ILE A 258 7.66 -12.49 -18.12
CA ILE A 258 7.01 -11.29 -17.61
C ILE A 258 7.50 -11.05 -16.17
N LYS A 259 8.06 -9.87 -15.91
CA LYS A 259 8.50 -9.44 -14.57
C LYS A 259 8.03 -8.01 -14.34
N ASP A 260 7.27 -7.80 -13.29
CA ASP A 260 6.78 -6.47 -12.92
C ASP A 260 7.91 -5.44 -12.81
N GLY A 261 7.66 -4.22 -13.31
CA GLY A 261 8.67 -3.16 -13.35
C GLY A 261 9.68 -3.27 -14.50
N GLN A 262 9.53 -4.21 -15.43
CA GLN A 262 10.44 -4.39 -16.56
C GLN A 262 9.98 -3.54 -17.75
N LEU A 263 10.82 -2.59 -18.17
CA LEU A 263 10.64 -1.83 -19.40
C LEU A 263 11.35 -2.53 -20.55
N ILE A 264 10.64 -2.79 -21.63
CA ILE A 264 11.17 -3.54 -22.78
C ILE A 264 11.15 -2.63 -24.02
N PHE A 265 12.30 -2.48 -24.62
CA PHE A 265 12.46 -1.75 -25.88
C PHE A 265 12.46 -2.74 -27.05
N ILE A 266 11.49 -2.67 -27.93
CA ILE A 266 11.36 -3.52 -29.10
C ILE A 266 11.98 -2.77 -30.29
N ARG A 267 13.26 -3.09 -30.58
CA ARG A 267 14.13 -2.28 -31.46
C ARG A 267 13.63 -2.20 -32.90
N ASP A 268 13.17 -3.30 -33.44
CA ASP A 268 12.72 -3.42 -34.84
C ASP A 268 11.35 -2.75 -35.10
N LEU A 269 10.61 -2.47 -34.03
CA LEU A 269 9.31 -1.79 -34.12
C LEU A 269 9.33 -0.37 -33.55
N GLY A 270 10.42 0.05 -32.88
CA GLY A 270 10.49 1.31 -32.15
C GLY A 270 9.41 1.42 -31.05
N ARG A 271 9.02 0.29 -30.45
CA ARG A 271 7.95 0.21 -29.46
C ARG A 271 8.50 -0.07 -28.09
N ILE A 272 7.69 0.31 -27.09
CA ILE A 272 7.97 0.02 -25.68
C ILE A 272 6.89 -0.93 -25.18
N ALA A 273 7.30 -1.93 -24.39
CA ALA A 273 6.40 -2.71 -23.56
C ALA A 273 6.80 -2.55 -22.09
N PHE A 274 5.83 -2.63 -21.21
CA PHE A 274 6.03 -2.59 -19.77
C PHE A 274 5.31 -3.76 -19.11
N ASP A 275 6.02 -4.47 -18.24
CA ASP A 275 5.45 -5.56 -17.48
C ASP A 275 4.89 -5.01 -16.16
N PHE A 276 3.58 -5.16 -15.94
CA PHE A 276 2.87 -4.65 -14.78
C PHE A 276 1.72 -5.58 -14.37
N LYS A 277 1.63 -5.89 -13.09
CA LYS A 277 0.62 -6.81 -12.51
C LYS A 277 0.55 -8.16 -13.23
N GLY A 278 1.72 -8.73 -13.50
CA GLY A 278 1.84 -10.03 -14.17
C GLY A 278 1.44 -10.04 -15.65
N GLN A 279 1.27 -8.87 -16.26
CA GLN A 279 0.90 -8.72 -17.67
C GLN A 279 1.91 -7.85 -18.41
N ARG A 280 2.08 -8.11 -19.71
CA ARG A 280 2.87 -7.27 -20.60
C ARG A 280 1.97 -6.32 -21.37
N VAL A 281 2.12 -5.03 -21.11
CA VAL A 281 1.37 -3.96 -21.77
C VAL A 281 2.26 -3.32 -22.82
N PHE A 282 1.78 -3.25 -24.05
CA PHE A 282 2.50 -2.63 -25.16
C PHE A 282 2.07 -1.18 -25.30
N TYR A 283 3.04 -0.28 -25.26
CA TYR A 283 2.83 1.13 -25.56
C TYR A 283 3.28 1.37 -27.01
N ASN A 284 2.33 1.68 -27.85
CA ASN A 284 2.63 2.04 -29.22
C ASN A 284 3.27 3.44 -29.23
N GLN A 285 4.35 3.57 -29.99
CA GLN A 285 4.86 4.90 -30.30
C GLN A 285 3.72 5.68 -30.99
N ILE A 286 3.54 6.93 -30.61
CA ILE A 286 2.75 7.86 -31.42
C ILE A 286 3.57 8.12 -32.67
N VAL A 287 3.05 7.72 -33.81
CA VAL A 287 3.68 8.01 -35.08
C VAL A 287 3.30 9.44 -35.47
N GLU A 288 4.30 10.30 -35.58
CA GLU A 288 4.09 11.68 -36.04
C GLU A 288 4.07 11.74 -37.55
N LEU A 289 3.05 12.39 -38.12
CA LEU A 289 2.88 12.61 -39.51
C LEU A 289 2.71 14.12 -39.75
N GLU A 290 3.37 14.65 -40.75
CA GLU A 290 3.35 16.09 -40.99
C GLU A 290 1.95 16.56 -41.43
N THR A 291 1.30 15.81 -42.32
CA THR A 291 0.03 16.20 -42.90
C THR A 291 -1.00 15.08 -42.89
N GLU A 292 -2.27 15.43 -43.09
CA GLU A 292 -3.36 14.50 -43.27
C GLU A 292 -3.18 13.66 -44.56
N ALA A 293 -2.53 14.23 -45.58
CA ALA A 293 -2.18 13.49 -46.79
C ALA A 293 -1.21 12.35 -46.52
N ASP A 294 -0.21 12.56 -45.64
CA ASP A 294 0.73 11.52 -45.26
C ASP A 294 0.04 10.39 -44.51
N ARG A 295 -0.94 10.70 -43.66
CA ARG A 295 -1.77 9.69 -42.96
C ARG A 295 -2.56 8.84 -43.97
N LEU A 296 -3.16 9.47 -44.94
CA LEU A 296 -3.98 8.79 -45.96
C LEU A 296 -3.13 8.00 -46.97
N ALA A 297 -1.85 8.35 -47.12
CA ALA A 297 -0.92 7.67 -48.02
C ALA A 297 -0.31 6.39 -47.40
N LEU A 298 -0.55 6.10 -46.11
CA LEU A 298 -0.05 4.89 -45.50
C LEU A 298 -0.75 3.64 -46.03
N GLU A 299 -0.04 2.82 -46.78
CA GLU A 299 -0.60 1.62 -47.41
C GLU A 299 -0.94 0.49 -46.43
N ASN A 300 -0.15 0.35 -45.35
CA ASN A 300 -0.34 -0.69 -44.33
C ASN A 300 -0.01 -0.16 -42.95
N PRO A 301 -0.81 0.77 -42.38
CA PRO A 301 -0.53 1.29 -41.06
C PRO A 301 -0.63 0.20 -39.97
N LEU A 302 0.33 0.18 -39.06
CA LEU A 302 0.31 -0.72 -37.94
C LEU A 302 -0.73 -0.23 -36.91
N SER A 303 -1.33 -1.17 -36.17
CA SER A 303 -2.22 -0.79 -35.06
C SER A 303 -1.49 0.10 -34.06
N GLY A 304 -2.01 1.30 -33.79
CA GLY A 304 -1.36 2.27 -32.92
C GLY A 304 -1.90 3.67 -33.05
N TYR A 305 -1.24 4.58 -32.37
CA TYR A 305 -1.59 6.01 -32.35
C TYR A 305 -0.75 6.77 -33.36
N TYR A 306 -1.41 7.69 -34.06
CA TYR A 306 -0.82 8.55 -35.09
C TYR A 306 -1.23 9.99 -34.80
N PHE A 307 -0.27 10.87 -34.68
CA PHE A 307 -0.50 12.30 -34.51
C PHE A 307 -0.17 13.05 -35.77
N VAL A 308 -1.15 13.75 -36.30
CA VAL A 308 -0.97 14.58 -37.49
C VAL A 308 -0.66 16.01 -37.04
N ILE A 309 0.59 16.43 -37.23
CA ILE A 309 1.12 17.73 -36.76
C ILE A 309 0.33 18.88 -37.37
N GLY A 310 0.15 18.89 -38.69
CA GLY A 310 -0.52 19.99 -39.40
C GLY A 310 -2.00 20.21 -39.05
N SER A 311 -2.67 19.19 -38.48
CA SER A 311 -4.06 19.30 -38.01
C SER A 311 -4.16 19.24 -36.50
N ALA A 312 -3.06 18.93 -35.80
CA ALA A 312 -3.00 18.66 -34.38
C ALA A 312 -4.02 17.61 -33.90
N VAL A 313 -4.25 16.58 -34.72
CA VAL A 313 -5.23 15.52 -34.43
C VAL A 313 -4.55 14.20 -34.17
N LEU A 314 -4.98 13.53 -33.08
CA LEU A 314 -4.59 12.18 -32.75
C LEU A 314 -5.58 11.18 -33.33
N TYR A 315 -5.06 10.21 -34.05
CA TYR A 315 -5.82 9.07 -34.60
C TYR A 315 -5.35 7.78 -33.97
N PHE A 316 -6.25 6.81 -33.89
CA PHE A 316 -5.94 5.41 -33.61
C PHE A 316 -6.25 4.56 -34.80
N TYR A 317 -5.33 3.70 -35.19
CA TYR A 317 -5.54 2.72 -36.25
C TYR A 317 -5.57 1.31 -35.67
N LYS A 318 -6.69 0.58 -35.96
CA LYS A 318 -6.82 -0.85 -35.72
C LYS A 318 -7.87 -1.35 -36.67
N ASP A 319 -7.71 -1.95 -37.73
CA ASP A 319 -8.71 -2.35 -38.73
C ASP A 319 -9.37 -1.17 -39.46
N GLY A 320 -9.00 0.05 -39.17
CA GLY A 320 -9.50 1.30 -39.69
C GLY A 320 -9.08 2.51 -38.85
N TRP A 321 -9.19 3.69 -39.42
CA TRP A 321 -8.86 4.94 -38.74
C TRP A 321 -9.98 5.41 -37.83
N THR A 322 -9.69 5.68 -36.58
CA THR A 322 -10.58 6.32 -35.61
C THR A 322 -9.92 7.62 -35.15
N GLN A 323 -10.58 8.73 -35.34
CA GLN A 323 -10.15 10.01 -34.77
C GLN A 323 -10.42 10.02 -33.28
N ILE A 324 -9.37 10.27 -32.46
CA ILE A 324 -9.43 10.25 -30.99
C ILE A 324 -9.65 11.65 -30.44
N THR A 325 -8.96 12.64 -30.99
CA THR A 325 -9.16 14.03 -30.58
C THR A 325 -9.88 14.81 -31.72
N GLU A 326 -10.81 15.65 -31.33
CA GLU A 326 -11.24 16.72 -32.25
C GLU A 326 -10.03 17.64 -32.46
N ARG A 327 -9.99 18.37 -33.59
CA ARG A 327 -8.99 19.41 -33.81
C ARG A 327 -8.93 20.27 -32.55
N PRO A 328 -7.79 20.37 -31.83
CA PRO A 328 -7.73 21.31 -30.72
C PRO A 328 -8.10 22.69 -31.33
N LYS A 329 -9.12 23.30 -30.87
CA LYS A 329 -9.13 24.75 -30.80
C LYS A 329 -7.84 25.05 -30.05
N GLU A 330 -6.91 25.78 -30.68
CA GLU A 330 -5.59 26.06 -30.11
C GLU A 330 -5.66 26.21 -28.59
N VAL A 331 -5.40 25.10 -27.85
CA VAL A 331 -5.57 25.07 -26.41
C VAL A 331 -4.37 25.70 -25.70
N LEU A 332 -3.30 25.94 -26.46
CA LEU A 332 -2.05 26.44 -25.94
C LEU A 332 -1.52 27.57 -26.84
N PHE A 333 -1.26 28.70 -26.25
CA PHE A 333 -0.51 29.80 -26.85
C PHE A 333 0.84 29.91 -26.11
N ILE A 334 1.93 30.01 -26.85
CA ILE A 334 3.25 30.24 -26.30
C ILE A 334 3.84 31.45 -27.05
N GLY A 335 4.18 32.51 -26.35
CA GLY A 335 4.73 33.73 -26.93
C GLY A 335 5.45 34.57 -25.91
N THR A 336 6.07 35.66 -26.39
CA THR A 336 6.74 36.68 -25.58
C THR A 336 5.81 37.83 -25.22
N GLU A 337 4.66 37.91 -25.86
CA GLU A 337 3.59 38.85 -25.56
C GLU A 337 2.26 38.16 -25.73
N LEU A 338 1.36 38.30 -24.77
CA LEU A 338 0.03 37.78 -24.83
C LEU A 338 -0.82 38.54 -25.85
N PRO A 339 -1.74 37.88 -26.58
CA PRO A 339 -2.69 38.57 -27.47
C PRO A 339 -3.51 39.60 -26.69
N GLU A 340 -3.93 40.67 -27.33
CA GLU A 340 -4.77 41.72 -26.74
C GLU A 340 -6.13 41.16 -26.24
N LEU A 341 -6.63 40.14 -26.92
CA LEU A 341 -7.84 39.38 -26.52
C LEU A 341 -7.53 37.89 -26.44
N GLY A 342 -7.84 37.29 -25.31
CA GLY A 342 -7.75 35.85 -25.13
C GLY A 342 -8.93 35.09 -25.69
N GLN A 343 -8.91 33.78 -25.51
CA GLN A 343 -10.00 32.85 -25.83
C GLN A 343 -10.25 31.93 -24.65
N GLU A 344 -11.52 31.67 -24.36
CA GLU A 344 -11.93 30.68 -23.37
C GLU A 344 -11.33 29.29 -23.69
N ASN A 345 -11.02 28.54 -22.64
CA ASN A 345 -10.44 27.20 -22.73
C ASN A 345 -9.06 27.11 -23.40
N LYS A 346 -8.31 28.22 -23.40
CA LYS A 346 -6.94 28.29 -23.89
C LYS A 346 -5.98 28.62 -22.77
N ILE A 347 -4.85 27.94 -22.75
CA ILE A 347 -3.73 28.22 -21.82
C ILE A 347 -2.75 29.11 -22.56
N TYR A 348 -2.32 30.15 -21.89
CA TYR A 348 -1.35 31.13 -22.39
C TYR A 348 -0.06 31.03 -21.59
N ILE A 349 1.05 30.88 -22.27
CA ILE A 349 2.40 30.90 -21.66
C ILE A 349 3.14 32.11 -22.18
N ASP A 350 3.39 33.04 -21.29
CA ASP A 350 4.32 34.15 -21.54
C ASP A 350 5.73 33.67 -21.16
N ILE A 351 6.61 33.63 -22.18
CA ILE A 351 7.99 33.14 -22.00
C ILE A 351 8.84 34.18 -21.27
N ASP A 352 8.61 35.47 -21.52
CA ASP A 352 9.41 36.55 -20.95
C ASP A 352 9.06 36.76 -19.49
N ASP A 353 7.77 36.76 -19.14
CA ASP A 353 7.30 36.91 -17.78
C ASP A 353 7.25 35.55 -17.03
N ARG A 354 7.46 34.44 -17.73
CA ARG A 354 7.38 33.07 -17.18
C ARG A 354 6.05 32.79 -16.47
N GLU A 355 4.99 33.31 -17.02
CA GLU A 355 3.66 33.19 -16.46
C GLU A 355 2.78 32.26 -17.28
N ILE A 356 1.97 31.46 -16.59
CA ILE A 356 0.90 30.67 -17.20
C ILE A 356 -0.42 31.28 -16.79
N SER A 357 -1.24 31.65 -17.76
CA SER A 357 -2.53 32.29 -17.56
C SER A 357 -3.63 31.66 -18.40
N VAL A 358 -4.87 31.87 -17.99
CA VAL A 358 -6.09 31.58 -18.75
C VAL A 358 -6.88 32.86 -18.98
N TRP A 359 -7.64 32.89 -20.04
CA TRP A 359 -8.52 34.03 -20.32
C TRP A 359 -9.83 33.89 -19.55
N ASP A 360 -10.22 34.94 -18.86
CA ASP A 360 -11.52 35.08 -18.19
C ASP A 360 -12.44 35.97 -19.03
N GLU A 361 -13.47 35.39 -19.63
CA GLU A 361 -14.43 36.10 -20.45
C GLU A 361 -15.39 37.02 -19.66
N GLU A 362 -15.54 36.79 -18.34
CA GLU A 362 -16.39 37.66 -17.51
C GLU A 362 -15.71 38.99 -17.21
N THR A 363 -14.39 38.99 -17.12
CA THR A 363 -13.59 40.19 -16.79
C THR A 363 -12.80 40.72 -17.97
N ASP A 364 -12.78 40.03 -19.12
CA ASP A 364 -11.96 40.33 -20.30
C ASP A 364 -10.48 40.50 -19.94
N THR A 365 -9.95 39.61 -19.06
CA THR A 365 -8.58 39.68 -18.59
C THR A 365 -7.88 38.32 -18.54
N TYR A 366 -6.55 38.33 -18.54
CA TYR A 366 -5.74 37.16 -18.25
C TYR A 366 -5.66 36.95 -16.73
N VAL A 367 -5.97 35.72 -16.29
CA VAL A 367 -5.86 35.29 -14.90
C VAL A 367 -4.68 34.33 -14.78
N ALA A 368 -3.68 34.72 -14.01
CA ALA A 368 -2.51 33.88 -13.75
C ALA A 368 -2.91 32.61 -12.98
N VAL A 369 -2.56 31.45 -13.54
CA VAL A 369 -2.82 30.14 -12.94
C VAL A 369 -1.65 29.68 -12.06
N SER A 370 -0.44 30.15 -12.36
CA SER A 370 0.75 29.97 -11.52
C SER A 370 1.73 31.09 -11.73
N ASN A 371 2.13 31.75 -10.65
CA ASN A 371 3.30 32.62 -10.64
C ASN A 371 4.50 31.77 -10.29
N TYR A 372 5.33 31.45 -11.27
CA TYR A 372 6.64 30.85 -11.02
C TYR A 372 7.59 31.94 -10.54
N THR A 373 7.62 32.19 -9.24
CA THR A 373 8.59 33.10 -8.61
C THR A 373 9.81 32.38 -8.04
N GLU A 374 9.89 31.07 -8.10
CA GLU A 374 11.06 30.31 -7.62
C GLU A 374 11.50 29.29 -8.67
N GLU A 375 12.79 29.29 -8.97
CA GLU A 375 13.41 28.19 -9.72
C GLU A 375 13.16 26.90 -8.94
N ALA A 376 12.43 25.95 -9.53
CA ALA A 376 12.28 24.64 -8.97
C ALA A 376 13.67 24.06 -8.72
N SER A 377 14.00 23.80 -7.48
CA SER A 377 15.29 23.20 -7.14
C SER A 377 15.35 21.79 -7.75
N LYS A 378 16.57 21.30 -8.01
CA LYS A 378 16.77 19.92 -8.49
C LYS A 378 16.04 18.91 -7.59
N ALA A 379 15.96 19.20 -6.27
CA ALA A 379 15.25 18.38 -5.31
C ALA A 379 13.71 18.41 -5.49
N ASP A 380 13.14 19.51 -5.96
CA ASP A 380 11.70 19.59 -6.23
C ASP A 380 11.32 18.85 -7.52
N ILE A 381 12.22 18.88 -8.50
CA ILE A 381 12.06 18.11 -9.74
C ILE A 381 12.17 16.59 -9.43
N GLU A 382 13.15 16.19 -8.60
CA GLU A 382 13.32 14.78 -8.21
C GLU A 382 12.11 14.23 -7.42
N LYS A 383 11.39 15.06 -6.65
CA LYS A 383 10.15 14.65 -5.96
C LYS A 383 8.96 14.35 -6.91
N LEU A 384 8.98 14.87 -8.13
CA LEU A 384 7.92 14.61 -9.11
C LEU A 384 8.08 13.23 -9.79
N PHE A 385 9.24 12.58 -9.61
CA PHE A 385 9.58 11.32 -10.25
C PHE A 385 9.85 10.17 -9.25
N ASN A 386 9.59 10.40 -7.93
CA ASN A 386 9.71 9.40 -6.86
C ASN A 386 8.35 8.97 -6.29
#